data_6169f00650456a7268c859ec8c93d081
#
_entry.id   6169f00650456a7268c859ec8c93d081
#
_cell.length_a   1.000
_cell.length_b   1.000
_cell.length_c   1.000
_cell.angle_alpha   90.00
_cell.angle_beta   90.00
_cell.angle_gamma   90.00
#
_symmetry.space_group_name_H-M   'P 1'
#
loop_
_entity.id
_entity.type
_entity.pdbx_description
1 polymer ?
#
loop_
_entity_poly.entity_id
_entity_poly.type
_entity_poly.pdbx_seq_one_letter_code
_entity_poly.pdbx_strand_id
1 'polypeptide(L)'
;STGVNLVNNNGKFGAARDFLSFNANSVADWNLDGALCLRNLVTGTTPDALKLQAGMAETRRNGNLQGKPALIVHGRSDALLPVNHTSRPYAALNRKVEGAASQLSYIEVANAQHFDSFIGLPTVLPGYDSRYVPLHIYLNRALDAMYAHLSSGAALPASQVVRTVARGGVPGRAPALGTANLPAIATVPAAANAIVLTPGSISVPE
;
A
#
# COMPACT_ATOMS: atom_id res chain seq x y z
N SER A 1 -8.31 -11.77 2.47
CA SER A 1 -9.14 -10.56 2.42
C SER A 1 -10.40 -10.88 1.63
N THR A 2 -11.53 -10.73 2.25
CA THR A 2 -12.80 -10.73 1.56
C THR A 2 -12.89 -9.42 0.79
N GLY A 3 -12.72 -9.46 -0.53
CA GLY A 3 -12.97 -8.29 -1.37
C GLY A 3 -14.41 -7.82 -1.18
N VAL A 4 -14.62 -6.51 -1.26
CA VAL A 4 -15.97 -5.96 -1.31
C VAL A 4 -16.60 -6.39 -2.64
N ASN A 5 -17.63 -7.22 -2.58
CA ASN A 5 -18.42 -7.57 -3.74
C ASN A 5 -19.64 -6.67 -3.78
N LEU A 6 -19.84 -5.99 -4.89
CA LEU A 6 -21.11 -5.32 -5.17
C LEU A 6 -22.15 -6.40 -5.50
N VAL A 7 -23.18 -6.48 -4.68
CA VAL A 7 -24.25 -7.45 -4.84
C VAL A 7 -25.58 -6.73 -4.76
N ASN A 8 -26.56 -7.22 -5.55
CA ASN A 8 -27.93 -6.77 -5.50
C ASN A 8 -28.71 -7.68 -4.55
N ASN A 9 -29.46 -7.11 -3.62
CA ASN A 9 -30.26 -7.86 -2.65
C ASN A 9 -31.70 -8.16 -3.15
N ASN A 10 -31.94 -8.05 -4.44
CA ASN A 10 -33.27 -8.29 -5.04
C ASN A 10 -33.59 -9.76 -5.28
N GLY A 11 -32.66 -10.66 -4.98
CA GLY A 11 -32.83 -12.09 -5.23
C GLY A 11 -33.61 -12.82 -4.14
N LYS A 12 -34.45 -13.78 -4.53
CA LYS A 12 -35.17 -14.69 -3.64
C LYS A 12 -34.25 -15.48 -2.66
N PHE A 13 -32.98 -15.58 -2.96
CA PHE A 13 -32.01 -16.41 -2.25
C PHE A 13 -30.89 -15.59 -1.60
N GLY A 14 -31.10 -14.30 -1.36
CA GLY A 14 -30.12 -13.41 -0.73
C GLY A 14 -29.30 -12.59 -1.73
N ALA A 15 -28.22 -12.01 -1.26
CA ALA A 15 -27.38 -11.13 -2.04
C ALA A 15 -26.68 -11.87 -3.19
N ALA A 16 -26.87 -11.42 -4.42
CA ALA A 16 -26.24 -11.96 -5.61
C ALA A 16 -25.64 -10.84 -6.46
N ARG A 17 -24.72 -11.19 -7.35
CA ARG A 17 -24.23 -10.23 -8.35
C ARG A 17 -25.39 -9.79 -9.24
N ASP A 18 -25.45 -8.50 -9.48
CA ASP A 18 -26.43 -7.94 -10.40
C ASP A 18 -25.93 -8.06 -11.84
N PHE A 19 -26.55 -8.93 -12.59
CA PHE A 19 -26.30 -9.12 -14.03
C PHE A 19 -27.39 -8.50 -14.91
N LEU A 20 -28.31 -7.76 -14.31
CA LEU A 20 -29.47 -7.21 -14.99
C LEU A 20 -29.45 -5.70 -15.17
N SER A 21 -28.48 -5.01 -14.54
CA SER A 21 -28.33 -3.57 -14.67
C SER A 21 -27.85 -3.17 -16.06
N PHE A 22 -28.44 -2.07 -16.57
CA PHE A 22 -28.06 -1.43 -17.83
C PHE A 22 -27.75 0.04 -17.59
N ASN A 23 -26.74 0.54 -18.29
CA ASN A 23 -26.44 1.96 -18.27
C ASN A 23 -27.43 2.78 -19.12
N ALA A 24 -27.26 4.11 -19.13
CA ALA A 24 -28.14 5.02 -19.87
C ALA A 24 -28.17 4.77 -21.39
N ASN A 25 -27.21 4.04 -21.94
CA ASN A 25 -27.17 3.67 -23.37
C ASN A 25 -27.72 2.27 -23.63
N SER A 26 -28.44 1.67 -22.67
CA SER A 26 -28.96 0.31 -22.73
C SER A 26 -27.93 -0.80 -22.96
N VAL A 27 -26.69 -0.53 -22.55
CA VAL A 27 -25.61 -1.53 -22.54
C VAL A 27 -25.55 -2.16 -21.15
N ALA A 28 -25.40 -3.48 -21.08
CA ALA A 28 -25.27 -4.20 -19.82
C ALA A 28 -24.09 -3.64 -19.01
N ASP A 29 -24.37 -3.25 -17.77
CA ASP A 29 -23.40 -2.67 -16.84
C ASP A 29 -23.65 -3.27 -15.45
N TRP A 30 -23.06 -4.42 -15.24
CA TRP A 30 -23.34 -5.25 -14.08
C TRP A 30 -22.95 -4.56 -12.77
N ASN A 31 -23.82 -4.69 -11.78
CA ASN A 31 -23.72 -4.04 -10.48
C ASN A 31 -23.78 -2.49 -10.51
N LEU A 32 -24.29 -1.89 -11.59
CA LEU A 32 -24.42 -0.43 -11.69
C LEU A 32 -25.27 0.14 -10.56
N ASP A 33 -26.43 -0.47 -10.25
CA ASP A 33 -27.32 -0.01 -9.18
C ASP A 33 -26.62 -0.04 -7.82
N GLY A 34 -25.83 -1.08 -7.54
CA GLY A 34 -25.00 -1.17 -6.33
C GLY A 34 -23.95 -0.07 -6.26
N ALA A 35 -23.29 0.22 -7.37
CA ALA A 35 -22.30 1.30 -7.45
C ALA A 35 -22.95 2.68 -7.27
N LEU A 36 -24.11 2.92 -7.85
CA LEU A 36 -24.90 4.15 -7.67
C LEU A 36 -25.36 4.31 -6.22
N CYS A 37 -25.82 3.22 -5.59
CA CYS A 37 -26.17 3.22 -4.16
C CYS A 37 -24.96 3.61 -3.29
N LEU A 38 -23.79 3.00 -3.49
CA LEU A 38 -22.57 3.36 -2.75
C LEU A 38 -22.17 4.80 -2.98
N ARG A 39 -22.23 5.28 -4.22
CA ARG A 39 -21.96 6.70 -4.51
C ARG A 39 -22.90 7.60 -3.74
N ASN A 40 -24.21 7.30 -3.75
CA ASN A 40 -25.21 8.12 -3.07
C ASN A 40 -25.03 8.09 -1.53
N LEU A 41 -24.57 6.99 -0.95
CA LEU A 41 -24.19 6.91 0.45
C LEU A 41 -22.99 7.82 0.78
N VAL A 42 -22.00 7.91 -0.11
CA VAL A 42 -20.82 8.75 0.11
C VAL A 42 -21.09 10.23 -0.14
N THR A 43 -21.96 10.58 -1.10
CA THR A 43 -22.16 11.97 -1.56
C THR A 43 -23.55 12.54 -1.25
N GLY A 44 -24.50 11.72 -0.82
CA GLY A 44 -25.88 12.12 -0.58
C GLY A 44 -26.12 12.75 0.80
N THR A 45 -27.41 13.08 1.05
CA THR A 45 -27.86 13.75 2.27
C THR A 45 -28.92 12.95 3.05
N THR A 46 -29.15 11.69 2.70
CA THR A 46 -30.04 10.82 3.46
C THR A 46 -29.49 10.56 4.86
N PRO A 47 -30.30 10.19 5.86
CA PRO A 47 -29.80 9.85 7.21
C PRO A 47 -28.67 8.81 7.18
N ASP A 48 -28.77 7.77 6.35
CA ASP A 48 -27.73 6.74 6.22
C ASP A 48 -26.45 7.30 5.57
N ALA A 49 -26.59 8.16 4.57
CA ALA A 49 -25.45 8.84 3.93
C ALA A 49 -24.70 9.72 4.95
N LEU A 50 -25.43 10.52 5.72
CA LEU A 50 -24.83 11.38 6.75
C LEU A 50 -24.14 10.55 7.85
N LYS A 51 -24.75 9.45 8.28
CA LYS A 51 -24.15 8.52 9.25
C LYS A 51 -22.85 7.91 8.71
N LEU A 52 -22.85 7.46 7.45
CA LEU A 52 -21.65 6.94 6.80
C LEU A 52 -20.55 8.00 6.71
N GLN A 53 -20.91 9.22 6.26
CA GLN A 53 -19.95 10.33 6.13
C GLN A 53 -19.35 10.73 7.49
N ALA A 54 -20.13 10.72 8.57
CA ALA A 54 -19.65 10.95 9.93
C ALA A 54 -18.62 9.89 10.33
N GLY A 55 -18.92 8.61 10.15
CA GLY A 55 -17.98 7.51 10.42
C GLY A 55 -16.69 7.57 9.57
N MET A 56 -16.81 7.97 8.30
CA MET A 56 -15.64 8.21 7.45
C MET A 56 -14.78 9.37 7.98
N ALA A 57 -15.42 10.43 8.47
CA ALA A 57 -14.70 11.59 9.02
C ALA A 57 -13.90 11.23 10.28
N GLU A 58 -14.41 10.35 11.14
CA GLU A 58 -13.72 9.85 12.34
C GLU A 58 -12.45 9.08 12.02
N THR A 59 -12.44 8.33 10.91
CA THR A 59 -11.31 7.50 10.49
C THR A 59 -10.40 8.15 9.45
N ARG A 60 -10.74 9.34 8.99
CA ARG A 60 -10.02 10.04 7.92
C ARG A 60 -8.60 10.39 8.34
N ARG A 61 -7.64 9.97 7.55
CA ARG A 61 -6.24 10.33 7.75
C ARG A 61 -6.01 11.79 7.40
N ASN A 62 -5.42 12.54 8.33
CA ASN A 62 -5.12 13.97 8.13
C ASN A 62 -3.67 14.24 7.73
N GLY A 63 -2.78 13.23 7.78
CA GLY A 63 -1.35 13.35 7.48
C GLY A 63 -0.54 14.06 8.56
N ASN A 64 -1.13 14.49 9.67
CA ASN A 64 -0.41 15.16 10.76
C ASN A 64 0.10 14.13 11.77
N LEU A 65 1.41 13.92 11.78
CA LEU A 65 2.14 13.09 12.76
C LEU A 65 2.68 13.91 13.93
N GLN A 66 2.37 15.21 13.98
CA GLN A 66 2.85 16.14 15.02
C GLN A 66 4.39 16.19 15.08
N GLY A 67 5.05 16.11 13.94
CA GLY A 67 6.52 16.06 13.84
C GLY A 67 7.16 14.81 14.45
N LYS A 68 6.38 13.78 14.77
CA LYS A 68 6.93 12.52 15.30
C LYS A 68 7.65 11.74 14.21
N PRO A 69 8.78 11.10 14.52
CA PRO A 69 9.48 10.25 13.57
C PRO A 69 8.62 9.05 13.17
N ALA A 70 8.59 8.75 11.89
CA ALA A 70 7.86 7.61 11.34
C ALA A 70 8.61 6.99 10.16
N LEU A 71 8.52 5.66 10.05
CA LEU A 71 9.03 4.91 8.91
C LEU A 71 7.86 4.13 8.30
N ILE A 72 7.65 4.32 7.00
CA ILE A 72 6.74 3.48 6.21
C ILE A 72 7.60 2.58 5.34
N VAL A 73 7.39 1.27 5.44
CA VAL A 73 8.00 0.27 4.56
C VAL A 73 6.90 -0.39 3.75
N HIS A 74 7.00 -0.35 2.42
CA HIS A 74 5.97 -0.89 1.54
C HIS A 74 6.58 -1.67 0.38
N GLY A 75 6.01 -2.83 0.08
CA GLY A 75 6.39 -3.62 -1.08
C GLY A 75 5.88 -2.99 -2.38
N ARG A 76 6.79 -2.65 -3.29
CA ARG A 76 6.43 -1.98 -4.56
C ARG A 76 5.49 -2.81 -5.43
N SER A 77 5.57 -4.13 -5.32
CA SER A 77 4.73 -5.08 -6.07
C SER A 77 3.47 -5.50 -5.32
N ASP A 78 3.10 -4.80 -4.24
CA ASP A 78 1.88 -5.11 -3.49
C ASP A 78 0.64 -4.92 -4.38
N ALA A 79 -0.01 -6.04 -4.72
CA ALA A 79 -1.19 -6.05 -5.56
C ALA A 79 -2.50 -5.97 -4.76
N LEU A 80 -2.43 -6.18 -3.43
CA LEU A 80 -3.59 -6.08 -2.56
C LEU A 80 -3.81 -4.63 -2.09
N LEU A 81 -2.73 -3.97 -1.68
CA LEU A 81 -2.73 -2.57 -1.26
C LEU A 81 -1.71 -1.78 -2.12
N PRO A 82 -2.02 -1.51 -3.39
CA PRO A 82 -1.06 -0.88 -4.30
C PRO A 82 -0.55 0.46 -3.76
N VAL A 83 0.75 0.68 -3.85
CA VAL A 83 1.45 1.85 -3.31
C VAL A 83 0.83 3.18 -3.75
N ASN A 84 0.32 3.25 -4.99
CA ASN A 84 -0.30 4.45 -5.56
C ASN A 84 -1.61 4.86 -4.88
N HIS A 85 -2.28 3.92 -4.22
CA HIS A 85 -3.58 4.15 -3.58
C HIS A 85 -3.49 4.16 -2.05
N THR A 86 -2.31 3.92 -1.49
CA THR A 86 -2.11 3.76 -0.04
C THR A 86 -0.97 4.63 0.47
N SER A 87 0.27 4.13 0.47
CA SER A 87 1.41 4.76 1.13
C SER A 87 1.94 6.00 0.42
N ARG A 88 2.01 6.02 -0.91
CA ARG A 88 2.47 7.21 -1.67
C ARG A 88 1.60 8.43 -1.40
N PRO A 89 0.25 8.38 -1.56
CA PRO A 89 -0.62 9.50 -1.23
C PRO A 89 -0.49 9.94 0.23
N TYR A 90 -0.33 9.00 1.17
CA TYR A 90 -0.17 9.35 2.57
C TYR A 90 1.15 10.07 2.85
N ALA A 91 2.26 9.61 2.28
CA ALA A 91 3.56 10.26 2.43
C ALA A 91 3.55 11.70 1.86
N ALA A 92 2.93 11.88 0.68
CA ALA A 92 2.75 13.20 0.08
C ALA A 92 1.82 14.09 0.93
N LEU A 93 0.75 13.54 1.51
CA LEU A 93 -0.15 14.27 2.41
C LEU A 93 0.57 14.71 3.68
N ASN A 94 1.36 13.84 4.30
CA ASN A 94 2.15 14.20 5.48
C ASN A 94 3.10 15.36 5.16
N ARG A 95 3.86 15.27 4.06
CA ARG A 95 4.76 16.36 3.65
C ARG A 95 4.01 17.66 3.35
N LYS A 96 2.80 17.59 2.79
CA LYS A 96 1.93 18.76 2.56
C LYS A 96 1.49 19.40 3.87
N VAL A 97 1.15 18.59 4.86
CA VAL A 97 0.57 19.07 6.14
C VAL A 97 1.68 19.56 7.08
N GLU A 98 2.75 18.82 7.22
CA GLU A 98 3.83 19.13 8.18
C GLU A 98 4.99 19.92 7.58
N GLY A 99 5.11 19.98 6.26
CA GLY A 99 6.17 20.72 5.59
C GLY A 99 7.57 20.31 6.06
N ALA A 100 8.36 21.27 6.52
CA ALA A 100 9.71 21.04 7.03
C ALA A 100 9.76 20.29 8.37
N ALA A 101 8.67 20.29 9.15
CA ALA A 101 8.58 19.56 10.41
C ALA A 101 8.35 18.06 10.23
N SER A 102 8.02 17.61 9.03
CA SER A 102 7.83 16.19 8.74
C SER A 102 9.10 15.39 8.96
N GLN A 103 9.03 14.39 9.83
CA GLN A 103 10.06 13.39 10.08
C GLN A 103 9.67 12.02 9.52
N LEU A 104 8.79 11.99 8.52
CA LEU A 104 8.40 10.76 7.85
C LEU A 104 9.46 10.34 6.82
N SER A 105 9.95 9.12 6.94
CA SER A 105 10.74 8.43 5.92
C SER A 105 9.88 7.36 5.24
N TYR A 106 9.91 7.34 3.92
CA TYR A 106 9.10 6.45 3.10
C TYR A 106 10.01 5.53 2.26
N ILE A 107 9.93 4.22 2.52
CA ILE A 107 10.77 3.19 1.91
C ILE A 107 9.93 2.27 1.05
N GLU A 108 10.18 2.24 -0.25
CA GLU A 108 9.63 1.24 -1.14
C GLU A 108 10.63 0.12 -1.40
N VAL A 109 10.19 -1.12 -1.28
CA VAL A 109 11.01 -2.30 -1.53
C VAL A 109 10.61 -2.92 -2.87
N ALA A 110 11.51 -2.90 -3.85
CA ALA A 110 11.29 -3.56 -5.13
C ALA A 110 11.11 -5.08 -4.92
N ASN A 111 10.37 -5.74 -5.81
CA ASN A 111 10.13 -7.19 -5.76
C ASN A 111 9.60 -7.68 -4.40
N ALA A 112 8.86 -6.86 -3.66
CA ALA A 112 8.20 -7.27 -2.43
C ALA A 112 6.69 -7.13 -2.57
N GLN A 113 5.97 -8.08 -1.99
CA GLN A 113 4.53 -8.22 -2.03
C GLN A 113 3.93 -8.09 -0.62
N HIS A 114 2.58 -8.17 -0.54
CA HIS A 114 1.85 -8.08 0.70
C HIS A 114 2.10 -9.24 1.68
N PHE A 115 2.17 -10.46 1.14
CA PHE A 115 2.24 -11.67 1.95
C PHE A 115 3.57 -12.40 1.79
N ASP A 116 4.48 -12.21 2.71
CA ASP A 116 5.77 -12.93 2.73
C ASP A 116 5.62 -14.44 2.96
N SER A 117 4.57 -14.86 3.67
CA SER A 117 4.30 -16.28 3.95
C SER A 117 4.21 -17.15 2.69
N PHE A 118 3.75 -16.59 1.57
CA PHE A 118 3.66 -17.31 0.31
C PHE A 118 5.01 -17.56 -0.37
N ILE A 119 6.06 -16.87 0.04
CA ILE A 119 7.43 -17.12 -0.44
C ILE A 119 7.88 -18.55 -0.06
N GLY A 120 7.44 -19.03 1.11
CA GLY A 120 7.71 -20.39 1.58
C GLY A 120 6.70 -21.45 1.11
N LEU A 121 5.68 -21.08 0.33
CA LEU A 121 4.58 -21.95 -0.09
C LEU A 121 4.42 -21.97 -1.61
N PRO A 122 5.43 -22.45 -2.37
CA PRO A 122 5.44 -22.38 -3.83
C PRO A 122 4.34 -23.20 -4.49
N THR A 123 3.77 -24.18 -3.80
CA THR A 123 2.63 -24.97 -4.29
C THR A 123 1.31 -24.18 -4.23
N VAL A 124 1.21 -23.18 -3.35
CA VAL A 124 0.02 -22.32 -3.21
C VAL A 124 0.06 -21.18 -4.23
N LEU A 125 1.21 -20.52 -4.37
CA LEU A 125 1.44 -19.47 -5.36
C LEU A 125 2.73 -19.77 -6.15
N PRO A 126 2.64 -20.51 -7.24
CA PRO A 126 3.80 -20.85 -8.08
C PRO A 126 4.53 -19.59 -8.57
N GLY A 127 5.85 -19.58 -8.40
CA GLY A 127 6.72 -18.50 -8.81
C GLY A 127 6.77 -17.31 -7.83
N TYR A 128 6.07 -17.37 -6.72
CA TYR A 128 6.16 -16.34 -5.69
C TYR A 128 7.55 -16.34 -5.04
N ASP A 129 8.09 -17.51 -4.81
CA ASP A 129 9.43 -17.74 -4.27
C ASP A 129 10.57 -17.23 -5.19
N SER A 130 10.37 -17.28 -6.51
CA SER A 130 11.39 -16.87 -7.48
C SER A 130 11.34 -15.37 -7.84
N ARG A 131 10.18 -14.73 -7.70
CA ARG A 131 9.95 -13.33 -8.10
C ARG A 131 10.09 -12.35 -6.97
N TYR A 132 9.80 -12.75 -5.72
CA TYR A 132 9.66 -11.82 -4.61
C TYR A 132 10.68 -12.08 -3.51
N VAL A 133 10.98 -11.01 -2.78
CA VAL A 133 11.81 -11.01 -1.60
C VAL A 133 10.95 -10.74 -0.36
N PRO A 134 11.35 -11.23 0.82
CA PRO A 134 10.57 -11.06 2.05
C PRO A 134 10.62 -9.61 2.56
N LEU A 135 9.43 -8.99 2.63
CA LEU A 135 9.26 -7.61 3.10
C LEU A 135 9.53 -7.47 4.59
N HIS A 136 9.25 -8.50 5.41
CA HIS A 136 9.45 -8.46 6.86
C HIS A 136 10.90 -8.21 7.27
N ILE A 137 11.88 -8.58 6.45
CA ILE A 137 13.30 -8.26 6.70
C ILE A 137 13.51 -6.74 6.71
N TYR A 138 12.83 -6.03 5.83
CA TYR A 138 12.89 -4.57 5.77
C TYR A 138 12.11 -3.90 6.89
N LEU A 139 11.03 -4.52 7.35
CA LEU A 139 10.34 -4.08 8.57
C LEU A 139 11.29 -4.17 9.78
N ASN A 140 11.99 -5.30 9.95
CA ASN A 140 12.95 -5.46 11.05
C ASN A 140 14.08 -4.42 10.97
N ARG A 141 14.64 -4.19 9.78
CA ARG A 141 15.66 -3.13 9.58
C ARG A 141 15.14 -1.73 9.89
N ALA A 142 13.88 -1.45 9.56
CA ALA A 142 13.25 -0.19 9.90
C ALA A 142 13.02 -0.04 11.42
N LEU A 143 12.65 -1.12 12.10
CA LEU A 143 12.55 -1.15 13.56
C LEU A 143 13.92 -0.89 14.22
N ASP A 144 14.99 -1.53 13.74
CA ASP A 144 16.36 -1.29 14.22
C ASP A 144 16.78 0.17 14.01
N ALA A 145 16.49 0.74 12.82
CA ALA A 145 16.78 2.14 12.53
C ALA A 145 15.98 3.10 13.43
N MET A 146 14.71 2.82 13.67
CA MET A 146 13.88 3.61 14.58
C MET A 146 14.36 3.49 16.02
N TYR A 147 14.74 2.30 16.47
CA TYR A 147 15.30 2.10 17.80
C TYR A 147 16.61 2.90 17.98
N ALA A 148 17.52 2.84 17.02
CA ALA A 148 18.74 3.62 17.03
C ALA A 148 18.47 5.13 17.06
N HIS A 149 17.47 5.58 16.25
CA HIS A 149 17.05 6.99 16.27
C HIS A 149 16.56 7.44 17.64
N LEU A 150 15.66 6.67 18.25
CA LEU A 150 15.07 7.02 19.55
C LEU A 150 16.05 6.89 20.72
N SER A 151 17.00 5.96 20.67
CA SER A 151 17.94 5.69 21.77
C SER A 151 19.22 6.52 21.70
N SER A 152 19.71 6.86 20.50
CA SER A 152 21.02 7.52 20.32
C SER A 152 20.97 8.75 19.42
N GLY A 153 19.81 9.13 18.88
CA GLY A 153 19.68 10.24 17.94
C GLY A 153 20.24 9.94 16.55
N ALA A 154 20.46 8.66 16.20
CA ALA A 154 20.92 8.29 14.86
C ALA A 154 19.96 8.81 13.78
N ALA A 155 20.49 9.28 12.65
CA ALA A 155 19.64 9.76 11.56
C ALA A 155 18.79 8.64 10.98
N LEU A 156 17.49 8.92 10.76
CA LEU A 156 16.62 8.00 10.04
C LEU A 156 17.05 7.88 8.57
N PRO A 157 16.87 6.72 7.93
CA PRO A 157 17.11 6.57 6.50
C PRO A 157 16.27 7.59 5.71
N ALA A 158 16.83 8.22 4.70
CA ALA A 158 16.05 9.07 3.81
C ALA A 158 15.09 8.26 2.94
N SER A 159 13.99 8.90 2.51
CA SER A 159 12.97 8.25 1.66
C SER A 159 13.59 7.71 0.37
N GLN A 160 13.33 6.43 0.07
CA GLN A 160 14.06 5.74 -1.00
C GLN A 160 13.32 4.53 -1.56
N VAL A 161 13.74 4.12 -2.76
CA VAL A 161 13.48 2.79 -3.32
C VAL A 161 14.67 1.89 -2.99
N VAL A 162 14.41 0.79 -2.30
CA VAL A 162 15.40 -0.28 -2.11
C VAL A 162 15.29 -1.23 -3.31
N ARG A 163 16.32 -1.23 -4.14
CA ARG A 163 16.39 -2.04 -5.36
C ARG A 163 16.85 -3.46 -5.04
N THR A 164 15.92 -4.30 -4.70
CA THR A 164 16.18 -5.73 -4.51
C THR A 164 16.33 -6.44 -5.86
N VAL A 165 16.97 -7.59 -5.84
CA VAL A 165 17.06 -8.50 -6.99
C VAL A 165 16.20 -9.72 -6.70
N ALA A 166 15.29 -10.05 -7.62
CA ALA A 166 14.51 -11.29 -7.52
C ALA A 166 15.43 -12.52 -7.45
N ARG A 167 15.01 -13.55 -6.72
CA ARG A 167 15.84 -14.78 -6.59
C ARG A 167 16.04 -15.49 -7.91
N GLY A 168 15.05 -15.42 -8.82
CA GLY A 168 15.07 -16.15 -10.06
C GLY A 168 14.90 -17.66 -9.85
N GLY A 169 15.34 -18.41 -10.84
CA GLY A 169 15.24 -19.87 -10.81
C GLY A 169 13.85 -20.40 -11.20
N VAL A 170 13.67 -21.70 -11.03
CA VAL A 170 12.41 -22.38 -11.35
C VAL A 170 11.45 -22.21 -10.17
N PRO A 171 10.16 -21.89 -10.41
CA PRO A 171 9.14 -21.85 -9.37
C PRO A 171 9.15 -23.10 -8.48
N GLY A 172 9.17 -22.91 -7.17
CA GLY A 172 9.29 -23.99 -6.19
C GLY A 172 10.70 -24.50 -5.93
N ARG A 173 11.69 -23.99 -6.68
CA ARG A 173 13.13 -24.33 -6.54
C ARG A 173 13.99 -23.08 -6.66
N ALA A 174 13.50 -21.94 -6.17
CA ALA A 174 14.28 -20.73 -6.17
C ALA A 174 15.57 -20.89 -5.35
N PRO A 175 16.70 -20.28 -5.78
CA PRO A 175 17.95 -20.33 -5.03
C PRO A 175 17.78 -19.71 -3.64
N ALA A 176 18.69 -19.98 -2.71
CA ALA A 176 18.71 -19.35 -1.41
C ALA A 176 18.86 -17.82 -1.56
N LEU A 177 18.27 -17.07 -0.63
CA LEU A 177 18.43 -15.62 -0.56
C LEU A 177 19.88 -15.27 -0.21
N GLY A 178 20.45 -14.37 -0.99
CA GLY A 178 21.79 -13.82 -0.75
C GLY A 178 21.74 -12.31 -0.52
N THR A 179 22.88 -11.71 -0.23
CA THR A 179 23.01 -10.26 0.02
C THR A 179 22.58 -9.42 -1.17
N ALA A 180 22.76 -9.87 -2.40
CA ALA A 180 22.32 -9.19 -3.61
C ALA A 180 20.79 -9.08 -3.69
N ASN A 181 20.07 -10.09 -3.17
CA ASN A 181 18.61 -10.05 -3.12
C ASN A 181 18.08 -9.08 -2.06
N LEU A 182 18.84 -8.85 -1.01
CA LEU A 182 18.41 -8.13 0.19
C LEU A 182 19.38 -6.99 0.54
N PRO A 183 19.60 -6.00 -0.36
CA PRO A 183 20.46 -4.86 -0.04
C PRO A 183 19.92 -4.11 1.19
N ALA A 184 20.80 -3.42 1.92
CA ALA A 184 20.42 -2.66 3.09
C ALA A 184 19.54 -1.44 2.72
N ILE A 185 18.79 -0.93 3.70
CA ILE A 185 18.22 0.41 3.62
C ILE A 185 19.39 1.40 3.84
N ALA A 186 19.67 2.25 2.86
CA ALA A 186 20.74 3.22 2.96
C ALA A 186 20.31 4.41 3.83
N THR A 187 21.19 4.89 4.72
CA THR A 187 20.93 6.14 5.45
C THR A 187 20.83 7.31 4.47
N VAL A 188 21.73 7.35 3.50
CA VAL A 188 21.73 8.30 2.38
C VAL A 188 21.70 7.51 1.08
N PRO A 189 20.55 7.41 0.40
CA PRO A 189 20.45 6.67 -0.85
C PRO A 189 21.15 7.41 -2.00
N ALA A 190 21.60 6.66 -3.00
CA ALA A 190 22.02 7.25 -4.26
C ALA A 190 20.86 8.06 -4.88
N ALA A 191 21.17 9.12 -5.62
CA ALA A 191 20.15 9.99 -6.22
C ALA A 191 19.13 9.23 -7.10
N ALA A 192 19.59 8.19 -7.82
CA ALA A 192 18.73 7.32 -8.62
C ALA A 192 17.72 6.49 -7.82
N ASN A 193 17.87 6.42 -6.50
CA ASN A 193 16.99 5.68 -5.60
C ASN A 193 16.23 6.61 -4.64
N ALA A 194 16.55 7.89 -4.61
CA ALA A 194 15.93 8.84 -3.69
C ALA A 194 14.48 9.13 -4.07
N ILE A 195 13.57 8.98 -3.11
CA ILE A 195 12.18 9.42 -3.24
C ILE A 195 12.09 10.87 -2.76
N VAL A 196 11.57 11.73 -3.63
CA VAL A 196 11.44 13.16 -3.33
C VAL A 196 9.99 13.47 -2.95
N LEU A 197 9.82 14.00 -1.74
CA LEU A 197 8.54 14.45 -1.22
C LEU A 197 8.51 15.99 -1.21
N THR A 198 7.56 16.57 -1.90
CA THR A 198 7.29 18.00 -1.87
C THR A 198 5.87 18.25 -1.34
N PRO A 199 5.49 19.49 -0.95
CA PRO A 199 4.13 19.76 -0.51
C PRO A 199 3.08 19.41 -1.59
N GLY A 200 2.44 18.25 -1.43
CA GLY A 200 1.37 17.77 -2.32
C GLY A 200 1.83 16.91 -3.50
N SER A 201 3.12 16.57 -3.62
CA SER A 201 3.59 15.63 -4.63
C SER A 201 4.65 14.67 -4.10
N ILE A 202 4.77 13.54 -4.77
CA ILE A 202 5.80 12.53 -4.55
C ILE A 202 6.40 12.14 -5.90
N SER A 203 7.72 12.17 -5.99
CA SER A 203 8.48 11.63 -7.13
C SER A 203 9.19 10.38 -6.69
N VAL A 204 8.89 9.27 -7.34
CA VAL A 204 9.45 7.95 -7.04
C VAL A 204 10.20 7.48 -8.29
N PRO A 205 11.49 7.17 -8.19
CA PRO A 205 12.26 6.70 -9.33
C PRO A 205 11.80 5.31 -9.79
N GLU A 206 11.77 5.10 -11.10
CA GLU A 206 11.44 3.84 -11.77
C GLU A 206 12.49 2.74 -11.50
#